data_aad9a7a3fd9ddd96e83fbe0a99adab71
#
_entry.id   aad9a7a3fd9ddd96e83fbe0a99adab71
#
_cell.length_a   1.000
_cell.length_b   1.000
_cell.length_c   1.000
_cell.angle_alpha   90.00
_cell.angle_beta   90.00
_cell.angle_gamma   90.00
#
_symmetry.space_group_name_H-M   'P 1'
#
loop_
_entity.id
_entity.type
_entity.pdbx_description
1 polymer ?
#
loop_
_entity_poly.entity_id
_entity_poly.type
_entity_poly.pdbx_seq_one_letter_code
_entity_poly.pdbx_strand_id
1 'polypeptide(L)'
;MPTYAMIPARAGSERLKNKNLLKIKGKPVISYGIEIAKKAGCFDLIVLNSDSNEFRPIAEEHGIQFYLRDREIAQSKTTSDEVVYDFFQKFSDADEVVWINAISPMQDPGEIANALTVFKSNNLDSLIASHKYFRHGLLSGIPMNFKLTDRFARTQDLEPIELLSYTFMIWRRSEFLKSYLKTGSAITCGKFATYPISYQASLAIKDATDYNLIKIMMEG
;
A
#
# COMPACT_ATOMS: atom_id res chain seq x y z
N MET A 1 -11.30 15.57 10.76
CA MET A 1 -9.90 15.12 10.67
C MET A 1 -9.57 14.89 9.20
N PRO A 2 -8.74 15.75 8.59
CA PRO A 2 -8.40 15.60 7.17
C PRO A 2 -7.65 14.30 6.90
N THR A 3 -8.14 13.54 5.91
CA THR A 3 -7.56 12.25 5.49
C THR A 3 -7.00 12.40 4.08
N TYR A 4 -5.69 12.26 3.91
CA TYR A 4 -5.02 12.41 2.62
C TYR A 4 -4.61 11.06 2.05
N ALA A 5 -4.83 10.87 0.74
CA ALA A 5 -4.25 9.75 0.01
C ALA A 5 -2.87 10.14 -0.51
N MET A 6 -1.86 9.37 -0.16
CA MET A 6 -0.51 9.46 -0.71
C MET A 6 -0.27 8.31 -1.68
N ILE A 7 0.04 8.64 -2.94
CA ILE A 7 0.39 7.66 -3.98
C ILE A 7 1.89 7.82 -4.28
N PRO A 8 2.76 7.03 -3.63
CA PRO A 8 4.19 7.18 -3.85
C PRO A 8 4.64 6.47 -5.12
N ALA A 9 5.41 7.18 -5.93
CA ALA A 9 6.04 6.66 -7.13
C ALA A 9 7.47 7.16 -7.25
N ARG A 10 8.45 6.26 -7.26
CA ARG A 10 9.84 6.64 -7.55
C ARG A 10 10.19 6.30 -8.99
N ALA A 11 11.05 7.12 -9.62
CA ALA A 11 11.53 6.89 -10.97
C ALA A 11 12.51 5.69 -11.02
N GLY A 12 13.38 5.54 -10.02
CA GLY A 12 14.40 4.50 -9.94
C GLY A 12 13.87 3.14 -9.51
N SER A 13 13.28 2.36 -10.43
CA SER A 13 12.85 0.98 -10.16
C SER A 13 13.91 -0.02 -10.60
N GLU A 14 14.49 -0.80 -9.65
CA GLU A 14 15.62 -1.70 -9.91
C GLU A 14 15.20 -3.01 -10.59
N ARG A 15 14.18 -3.70 -10.06
CA ARG A 15 13.73 -5.02 -10.56
C ARG A 15 12.94 -4.96 -11.87
N LEU A 16 12.25 -3.86 -12.12
CA LEU A 16 11.48 -3.62 -13.33
C LEU A 16 11.51 -2.12 -13.65
N LYS A 17 12.30 -1.74 -14.66
CA LYS A 17 12.49 -0.33 -15.03
C LYS A 17 11.14 0.33 -15.33
N ASN A 18 10.98 1.57 -14.86
CA ASN A 18 9.80 2.42 -15.11
C ASN A 18 8.46 1.74 -14.81
N LYS A 19 8.41 0.83 -13.83
CA LYS A 19 7.22 -0.01 -13.57
C LYS A 19 5.92 0.76 -13.36
N ASN A 20 5.99 1.97 -12.78
CA ASN A 20 4.83 2.85 -12.60
C ASN A 20 4.25 3.37 -13.92
N LEU A 21 5.07 3.44 -14.98
CA LEU A 21 4.72 3.94 -16.32
C LEU A 21 4.43 2.81 -17.30
N LEU A 22 4.62 1.54 -16.93
CA LEU A 22 4.23 0.41 -17.78
C LEU A 22 2.73 0.49 -18.06
N LYS A 23 2.31 0.08 -19.25
CA LYS A 23 0.93 0.23 -19.69
C LYS A 23 0.16 -1.07 -19.62
N ILE A 24 -1.04 -1.02 -19.03
CA ILE A 24 -2.07 -2.05 -19.11
C ILE A 24 -3.30 -1.40 -19.76
N LYS A 25 -3.88 -2.02 -20.79
CA LYS A 25 -4.97 -1.41 -21.59
C LYS A 25 -4.66 0.02 -22.06
N GLY A 26 -3.41 0.28 -22.46
CA GLY A 26 -2.95 1.59 -22.94
C GLY A 26 -2.71 2.65 -21.84
N LYS A 27 -3.05 2.39 -20.59
CA LYS A 27 -2.98 3.31 -19.44
C LYS A 27 -1.78 2.99 -18.55
N PRO A 28 -1.00 3.98 -18.07
CA PRO A 28 0.06 3.76 -17.09
C PRO A 28 -0.45 3.08 -15.81
N VAL A 29 0.33 2.17 -15.24
CA VAL A 29 -0.04 1.43 -14.01
C VAL A 29 -0.39 2.39 -12.86
N ILE A 30 0.36 3.46 -12.69
CA ILE A 30 0.11 4.47 -11.65
C ILE A 30 -1.27 5.12 -11.77
N SER A 31 -1.79 5.29 -12.99
CA SER A 31 -3.12 5.90 -13.22
C SER A 31 -4.24 5.08 -12.60
N TYR A 32 -4.09 3.74 -12.54
CA TYR A 32 -5.06 2.89 -11.82
C TYR A 32 -5.11 3.20 -10.34
N GLY A 33 -3.96 3.37 -9.67
CA GLY A 33 -3.92 3.75 -8.26
C GLY A 33 -4.58 5.11 -8.00
N ILE A 34 -4.39 6.08 -8.90
CA ILE A 34 -5.04 7.39 -8.81
C ILE A 34 -6.56 7.26 -8.97
N GLU A 35 -7.03 6.51 -9.97
CA GLU A 35 -8.46 6.28 -10.20
C GLU A 35 -9.13 5.54 -9.04
N ILE A 36 -8.44 4.56 -8.46
CA ILE A 36 -8.89 3.83 -7.27
C ILE A 36 -9.05 4.78 -6.08
N ALA A 37 -8.06 5.65 -5.83
CA ALA A 37 -8.15 6.66 -4.79
C ALA A 37 -9.34 7.61 -4.99
N LYS A 38 -9.55 8.09 -6.23
CA LYS A 38 -10.70 8.93 -6.57
C LYS A 38 -12.03 8.21 -6.38
N LYS A 39 -12.12 6.95 -6.80
CA LYS A 39 -13.34 6.12 -6.66
C LYS A 39 -13.66 5.75 -5.22
N ALA A 40 -12.66 5.65 -4.35
CA ALA A 40 -12.88 5.40 -2.91
C ALA A 40 -13.67 6.55 -2.26
N GLY A 41 -13.54 7.79 -2.75
CA GLY A 41 -14.39 8.92 -2.37
C GLY A 41 -14.29 9.34 -0.90
N CYS A 42 -13.22 8.96 -0.21
CA CYS A 42 -13.06 9.14 1.24
C CYS A 42 -11.84 10.01 1.62
N PHE A 43 -11.24 10.71 0.65
CA PHE A 43 -10.05 11.53 0.85
C PHE A 43 -10.34 13.01 0.63
N ASP A 44 -9.85 13.86 1.53
CA ASP A 44 -9.92 15.33 1.39
C ASP A 44 -8.90 15.83 0.35
N LEU A 45 -7.77 15.10 0.19
CA LEU A 45 -6.74 15.39 -0.81
C LEU A 45 -6.12 14.10 -1.32
N ILE A 46 -5.85 14.05 -2.64
CA ILE A 46 -5.07 12.96 -3.27
C ILE A 46 -3.77 13.57 -3.80
N VAL A 47 -2.64 12.98 -3.41
CA VAL A 47 -1.30 13.49 -3.73
C VAL A 47 -0.49 12.41 -4.41
N LEU A 48 -0.02 12.68 -5.62
CA LEU A 48 1.03 11.89 -6.27
C LEU A 48 2.39 12.37 -5.76
N ASN A 49 3.06 11.51 -4.99
CA ASN A 49 4.32 11.79 -4.31
C ASN A 49 5.49 11.14 -5.06
N SER A 50 6.33 11.91 -5.73
CA SER A 50 7.44 11.40 -6.55
C SER A 50 8.73 12.22 -6.40
N ASP A 51 9.86 11.59 -6.73
CA ASP A 51 11.18 12.18 -6.88
C ASP A 51 11.49 12.71 -8.30
N SER A 52 10.53 12.55 -9.23
CA SER A 52 10.71 12.93 -10.64
C SER A 52 9.54 13.73 -11.17
N ASN A 53 9.85 14.83 -11.86
CA ASN A 53 8.86 15.63 -12.57
C ASN A 53 8.17 14.88 -13.73
N GLU A 54 8.69 13.72 -14.14
CA GLU A 54 8.08 12.87 -15.19
C GLU A 54 6.64 12.46 -14.84
N PHE A 55 6.31 12.39 -13.55
CA PHE A 55 4.98 12.03 -13.07
C PHE A 55 4.01 13.23 -12.96
N ARG A 56 4.51 14.48 -13.05
CA ARG A 56 3.68 15.68 -12.93
C ARG A 56 2.55 15.73 -13.97
N PRO A 57 2.79 15.48 -15.28
CA PRO A 57 1.71 15.51 -16.28
C PRO A 57 0.58 14.52 -15.96
N ILE A 58 0.90 13.36 -15.36
CA ILE A 58 -0.11 12.36 -14.96
C ILE A 58 -0.97 12.92 -13.81
N ALA A 59 -0.36 13.57 -12.83
CA ALA A 59 -1.12 14.20 -11.75
C ALA A 59 -2.04 15.32 -12.26
N GLU A 60 -1.54 16.14 -13.18
CA GLU A 60 -2.30 17.23 -13.82
C GLU A 60 -3.48 16.68 -14.66
N GLU A 61 -3.25 15.65 -15.47
CA GLU A 61 -4.29 14.96 -16.26
C GLU A 61 -5.42 14.43 -15.37
N HIS A 62 -5.07 13.87 -14.21
CA HIS A 62 -6.05 13.35 -13.25
C HIS A 62 -6.65 14.42 -12.31
N GLY A 63 -6.17 15.67 -12.36
CA GLY A 63 -6.64 16.76 -11.49
C GLY A 63 -6.37 16.51 -10.01
N ILE A 64 -5.19 15.93 -9.68
CA ILE A 64 -4.73 15.69 -8.30
C ILE A 64 -3.46 16.47 -8.01
N GLN A 65 -3.14 16.63 -6.73
CA GLN A 65 -1.93 17.34 -6.33
C GLN A 65 -0.67 16.52 -6.65
N PHE A 66 0.36 17.20 -7.13
CA PHE A 66 1.71 16.64 -7.30
C PHE A 66 2.64 17.18 -6.22
N TYR A 67 3.34 16.29 -5.53
CA TYR A 67 4.41 16.62 -4.60
C TYR A 67 5.73 16.05 -5.10
N LEU A 68 6.66 16.94 -5.46
CA LEU A 68 8.04 16.59 -5.79
C LEU A 68 8.84 16.50 -4.48
N ARG A 69 9.05 15.27 -3.99
CA ARG A 69 9.89 15.03 -2.80
C ARG A 69 11.37 15.06 -3.16
N ASP A 70 12.20 15.26 -2.15
CA ASP A 70 13.65 15.24 -2.30
C ASP A 70 14.13 13.88 -2.82
N ARG A 71 15.14 13.90 -3.72
CA ARG A 71 15.78 12.69 -4.24
C ARG A 71 16.51 11.89 -3.18
N GLU A 72 16.96 12.52 -2.11
CA GLU A 72 17.55 11.82 -0.98
C GLU A 72 16.57 10.87 -0.30
N ILE A 73 15.26 11.19 -0.34
CA ILE A 73 14.16 10.34 0.17
C ILE A 73 13.57 9.45 -0.93
N ALA A 74 14.36 9.10 -1.95
CA ALA A 74 13.97 8.21 -3.03
C ALA A 74 15.03 7.17 -3.40
N GLN A 75 16.09 7.07 -2.60
CA GLN A 75 17.15 6.09 -2.78
C GLN A 75 16.64 4.67 -2.53
N SER A 76 17.37 3.66 -3.01
CA SER A 76 16.99 2.25 -2.79
C SER A 76 16.98 1.84 -1.31
N LYS A 77 17.75 2.51 -0.47
CA LYS A 77 17.78 2.31 0.98
C LYS A 77 16.70 3.08 1.75
N THR A 78 16.02 4.03 1.10
CA THR A 78 14.97 4.83 1.75
C THR A 78 13.81 3.93 2.18
N THR A 79 13.47 4.02 3.45
CA THR A 79 12.38 3.24 4.06
C THR A 79 11.02 3.87 3.79
N SER A 80 9.95 3.09 3.93
CA SER A 80 8.59 3.63 3.88
C SER A 80 8.33 4.62 5.02
N ASP A 81 8.96 4.40 6.17
CA ASP A 81 8.88 5.32 7.33
C ASP A 81 9.37 6.72 6.98
N GLU A 82 10.52 6.82 6.29
CA GLU A 82 11.09 8.12 5.86
C GLU A 82 10.18 8.84 4.86
N VAL A 83 9.59 8.10 3.91
CA VAL A 83 8.67 8.67 2.91
C VAL A 83 7.38 9.19 3.56
N VAL A 84 6.82 8.47 4.52
CA VAL A 84 5.61 8.88 5.24
C VAL A 84 5.91 10.04 6.19
N TYR A 85 7.07 10.02 6.85
CA TYR A 85 7.53 11.12 7.69
C TYR A 85 7.65 12.43 6.90
N ASP A 86 8.36 12.40 5.76
CA ASP A 86 8.48 13.54 4.85
C ASP A 86 7.11 14.06 4.40
N PHE A 87 6.21 13.16 4.05
CA PHE A 87 4.86 13.53 3.67
C PHE A 87 4.10 14.25 4.78
N PHE A 88 4.17 13.78 6.02
CA PHE A 88 3.57 14.44 7.18
C PHE A 88 4.24 15.79 7.52
N GLN A 89 5.54 15.98 7.22
CA GLN A 89 6.18 17.27 7.36
C GLN A 89 5.66 18.27 6.31
N LYS A 90 5.46 17.81 5.08
CA LYS A 90 4.96 18.63 3.97
C LYS A 90 3.49 19.00 4.11
N PHE A 91 2.68 18.04 4.52
CA PHE A 91 1.22 18.18 4.68
C PHE A 91 0.87 18.13 6.18
N SER A 92 1.21 19.24 6.87
CA SER A 92 1.09 19.30 8.33
C SER A 92 -0.36 19.39 8.83
N ASP A 93 -1.30 19.64 7.97
CA ASP A 93 -2.74 19.66 8.20
C ASP A 93 -3.42 18.28 8.02
N ALA A 94 -2.72 17.29 7.45
CA ALA A 94 -3.23 15.92 7.37
C ALA A 94 -3.22 15.27 8.76
N ASP A 95 -4.38 14.86 9.27
CA ASP A 95 -4.49 14.09 10.51
C ASP A 95 -4.25 12.60 10.27
N GLU A 96 -4.63 12.12 9.10
CA GLU A 96 -4.50 10.73 8.67
C GLU A 96 -3.95 10.65 7.25
N VAL A 97 -3.08 9.69 7.00
CA VAL A 97 -2.55 9.41 5.66
C VAL A 97 -2.85 7.96 5.28
N VAL A 98 -3.37 7.78 4.08
CA VAL A 98 -3.55 6.49 3.43
C VAL A 98 -2.54 6.39 2.29
N TRP A 99 -1.55 5.52 2.44
CA TRP A 99 -0.66 5.12 1.36
C TRP A 99 -1.43 4.21 0.41
N ILE A 100 -1.54 4.57 -0.87
CA ILE A 100 -2.09 3.72 -1.93
C ILE A 100 -0.94 3.33 -2.85
N ASN A 101 -0.65 2.04 -2.93
CA ASN A 101 0.49 1.56 -3.69
C ASN A 101 0.24 1.69 -5.20
N ALA A 102 1.06 2.52 -5.85
CA ALA A 102 0.97 2.83 -7.27
C ALA A 102 1.07 1.60 -8.20
N ILE A 103 1.68 0.51 -7.72
CA ILE A 103 1.93 -0.72 -8.49
C ILE A 103 0.93 -1.85 -8.22
N SER A 104 -0.18 -1.55 -7.56
CA SER A 104 -1.26 -2.50 -7.27
C SER A 104 -2.54 -2.08 -8.01
N PRO A 105 -2.63 -2.31 -9.33
CA PRO A 105 -3.69 -1.74 -10.16
C PRO A 105 -5.06 -2.41 -9.99
N MET A 106 -5.13 -3.49 -9.22
CA MET A 106 -6.36 -4.26 -8.96
C MET A 106 -6.93 -4.04 -7.55
N GLN A 107 -6.48 -3.02 -6.82
CA GLN A 107 -7.04 -2.65 -5.53
C GLN A 107 -8.53 -2.30 -5.66
N ASP A 108 -9.31 -2.67 -4.65
CA ASP A 108 -10.74 -2.34 -4.60
C ASP A 108 -10.96 -1.02 -3.82
N PRO A 109 -11.59 -0.01 -4.45
CA PRO A 109 -11.90 1.25 -3.77
C PRO A 109 -12.79 1.09 -2.53
N GLY A 110 -13.73 0.11 -2.57
CA GLY A 110 -14.61 -0.19 -1.45
C GLY A 110 -13.87 -0.80 -0.27
N GLU A 111 -12.90 -1.70 -0.52
CA GLU A 111 -12.04 -2.24 0.54
C GLU A 111 -11.23 -1.13 1.23
N ILE A 112 -10.71 -0.15 0.48
CA ILE A 112 -9.97 1.00 1.03
C ILE A 112 -10.89 1.87 1.91
N ALA A 113 -12.08 2.22 1.41
CA ALA A 113 -13.05 3.04 2.15
C ALA A 113 -13.52 2.35 3.44
N ASN A 114 -13.79 1.03 3.36
CA ASN A 114 -14.18 0.24 4.52
C ASN A 114 -13.03 0.11 5.54
N ALA A 115 -11.79 -0.10 5.08
CA ALA A 115 -10.62 -0.14 5.95
C ALA A 115 -10.42 1.19 6.69
N LEU A 116 -10.61 2.33 6.03
CA LEU A 116 -10.55 3.65 6.67
C LEU A 116 -11.68 3.81 7.72
N THR A 117 -12.87 3.29 7.43
CA THR A 117 -13.99 3.28 8.39
C THR A 117 -13.65 2.45 9.63
N VAL A 118 -13.08 1.25 9.43
CA VAL A 118 -12.60 0.37 10.53
C VAL A 118 -11.49 1.06 11.33
N PHE A 119 -10.54 1.70 10.64
CA PHE A 119 -9.45 2.45 11.27
C PHE A 119 -9.98 3.55 12.21
N LYS A 120 -10.93 4.36 11.74
CA LYS A 120 -11.54 5.45 12.52
C LYS A 120 -12.40 4.93 13.66
N SER A 121 -13.30 3.99 13.40
CA SER A 121 -14.26 3.47 14.39
C SER A 121 -13.59 2.71 15.54
N ASN A 122 -12.46 2.05 15.27
CA ASN A 122 -11.69 1.35 16.29
C ASN A 122 -10.60 2.21 16.92
N ASN A 123 -10.51 3.49 16.55
CA ASN A 123 -9.46 4.41 17.01
C ASN A 123 -8.05 3.79 16.87
N LEU A 124 -7.74 3.30 15.68
CA LEU A 124 -6.42 2.72 15.38
C LEU A 124 -5.41 3.83 15.11
N ASP A 125 -4.14 3.51 15.29
CA ASP A 125 -3.00 4.40 15.01
C ASP A 125 -2.27 3.99 13.73
N SER A 126 -2.29 2.69 13.41
CA SER A 126 -1.79 2.15 12.15
C SER A 126 -2.61 0.95 11.68
N LEU A 127 -2.74 0.79 10.35
CA LEU A 127 -3.42 -0.34 9.73
C LEU A 127 -2.71 -0.70 8.43
N ILE A 128 -2.54 -2.00 8.17
CA ILE A 128 -1.95 -2.52 6.93
C ILE A 128 -2.92 -3.51 6.29
N ALA A 129 -3.10 -3.41 4.97
CA ALA A 129 -3.85 -4.40 4.21
C ALA A 129 -3.16 -5.77 4.29
N SER A 130 -3.94 -6.82 4.36
CA SER A 130 -3.45 -8.19 4.45
C SER A 130 -4.28 -9.12 3.57
N HIS A 131 -3.75 -10.31 3.29
CA HIS A 131 -4.54 -11.39 2.68
C HIS A 131 -4.36 -12.69 3.48
N LYS A 132 -5.47 -13.42 3.67
CA LYS A 132 -5.52 -14.67 4.43
C LYS A 132 -5.39 -15.87 3.50
N TYR A 133 -4.38 -16.71 3.73
CA TYR A 133 -4.14 -17.94 2.99
C TYR A 133 -4.51 -19.15 3.83
N PHE A 134 -5.49 -19.94 3.36
CA PHE A 134 -5.87 -21.22 3.95
C PHE A 134 -4.99 -22.34 3.37
N ARG A 135 -3.71 -22.33 3.72
CA ARG A 135 -2.69 -23.27 3.26
C ARG A 135 -1.79 -23.68 4.42
N HIS A 136 -1.25 -24.91 4.35
CA HIS A 136 -0.21 -25.31 5.30
C HIS A 136 1.05 -24.48 5.06
N GLY A 137 1.55 -23.87 6.10
CA GLY A 137 2.73 -23.00 6.02
C GLY A 137 3.85 -23.48 6.90
N LEU A 138 5.09 -23.29 6.42
CA LEU A 138 6.31 -23.53 7.18
C LEU A 138 7.12 -22.22 7.24
N LEU A 139 7.64 -21.91 8.41
CA LEU A 139 8.65 -20.88 8.60
C LEU A 139 9.98 -21.56 8.96
N SER A 140 10.96 -21.50 8.07
CA SER A 140 12.27 -22.16 8.25
C SER A 140 12.14 -23.65 8.61
N GLY A 141 11.19 -24.34 7.97
CA GLY A 141 10.92 -25.77 8.22
C GLY A 141 9.99 -26.06 9.41
N ILE A 142 9.61 -25.06 10.18
CA ILE A 142 8.71 -25.20 11.34
C ILE A 142 7.27 -24.91 10.92
N PRO A 143 6.29 -25.80 11.23
CA PRO A 143 4.88 -25.56 10.93
C PRO A 143 4.35 -24.30 11.61
N MET A 144 3.59 -23.47 10.85
CA MET A 144 2.97 -22.25 11.37
C MET A 144 1.54 -22.49 11.88
N ASN A 145 0.76 -23.30 11.16
CA ASN A 145 -0.68 -23.44 11.39
C ASN A 145 -1.18 -24.90 11.38
N PHE A 146 -0.28 -25.85 11.60
CA PHE A 146 -0.61 -27.27 11.77
C PHE A 146 0.47 -27.97 12.65
N LYS A 147 0.21 -29.21 13.08
CA LYS A 147 1.17 -30.02 13.84
C LYS A 147 1.60 -31.22 13.02
N LEU A 148 2.89 -31.54 13.04
CA LEU A 148 3.45 -32.71 12.31
C LEU A 148 2.95 -34.06 12.84
N THR A 149 2.55 -34.11 14.13
CA THR A 149 2.09 -35.31 14.82
C THR A 149 0.60 -35.57 14.62
N ASP A 150 -0.15 -34.58 14.17
CA ASP A 150 -1.60 -34.68 14.03
C ASP A 150 -1.96 -35.19 12.62
N ARG A 151 -3.21 -35.66 12.46
CA ARG A 151 -3.75 -35.95 11.13
C ARG A 151 -3.64 -34.67 10.27
N PHE A 152 -3.09 -34.80 9.06
CA PHE A 152 -2.96 -33.68 8.13
C PHE A 152 -4.31 -33.05 7.84
N ALA A 153 -4.52 -31.83 8.30
CA ALA A 153 -5.79 -31.14 8.22
C ALA A 153 -6.17 -30.77 6.77
N ARG A 154 -7.45 -30.71 6.47
CA ARG A 154 -7.92 -30.16 5.19
C ARG A 154 -7.67 -28.64 5.20
N THR A 155 -7.41 -28.07 4.02
CA THR A 155 -7.11 -26.63 3.91
C THR A 155 -8.21 -25.71 4.46
N GLN A 156 -9.48 -26.12 4.34
CA GLN A 156 -10.62 -25.39 4.88
C GLN A 156 -10.74 -25.41 6.40
N ASP A 157 -10.06 -26.31 7.06
CA ASP A 157 -10.09 -26.48 8.52
C ASP A 157 -8.84 -25.83 9.19
N LEU A 158 -7.95 -25.23 8.39
CA LEU A 158 -6.74 -24.58 8.88
C LEU A 158 -7.04 -23.17 9.39
N GLU A 159 -6.34 -22.78 10.45
CA GLU A 159 -6.14 -21.36 10.76
C GLU A 159 -5.41 -20.70 9.58
N PRO A 160 -5.92 -19.58 9.06
CA PRO A 160 -5.29 -18.92 7.92
C PRO A 160 -3.95 -18.29 8.30
N ILE A 161 -3.00 -18.33 7.37
CA ILE A 161 -1.79 -17.52 7.46
C ILE A 161 -2.11 -16.15 6.86
N GLU A 162 -2.00 -15.12 7.68
CA GLU A 162 -2.24 -13.75 7.26
C GLU A 162 -0.93 -13.08 6.83
N LEU A 163 -0.83 -12.72 5.56
CA LEU A 163 0.34 -12.06 4.99
C LEU A 163 0.02 -10.59 4.68
N LEU A 164 0.90 -9.69 5.12
CA LEU A 164 0.78 -8.26 4.81
C LEU A 164 0.97 -8.02 3.31
N SER A 165 0.04 -7.32 2.71
CA SER A 165 0.06 -7.10 1.26
C SER A 165 0.72 -5.76 0.87
N TYR A 166 0.72 -4.78 1.76
CA TYR A 166 1.25 -3.43 1.53
C TYR A 166 0.61 -2.68 0.34
N THR A 167 -0.55 -3.12 -0.14
CA THR A 167 -1.26 -2.46 -1.24
C THR A 167 -1.84 -1.13 -0.79
N PHE A 168 -2.34 -1.06 0.44
CA PHE A 168 -2.56 0.19 1.15
C PHE A 168 -2.21 0.05 2.63
N MET A 169 -1.89 1.19 3.24
CA MET A 169 -1.57 1.34 4.66
C MET A 169 -2.13 2.66 5.16
N ILE A 170 -2.52 2.71 6.43
CA ILE A 170 -3.16 3.89 7.04
C ILE A 170 -2.44 4.24 8.33
N TRP A 171 -2.18 5.52 8.56
CA TRP A 171 -1.57 6.01 9.78
C TRP A 171 -2.24 7.27 10.31
N ARG A 172 -2.32 7.37 11.63
CA ARG A 172 -2.62 8.59 12.37
C ARG A 172 -1.35 9.39 12.58
N ARG A 173 -1.35 10.64 12.15
CA ARG A 173 -0.19 11.53 12.20
C ARG A 173 0.47 11.59 13.57
N SER A 174 -0.31 11.86 14.62
CA SER A 174 0.21 12.08 15.97
C SER A 174 1.06 10.91 16.47
N GLU A 175 0.56 9.68 16.34
CA GLU A 175 1.28 8.51 16.83
C GLU A 175 2.40 8.09 15.89
N PHE A 176 2.23 8.28 14.56
CA PHE A 176 3.31 8.05 13.59
C PHE A 176 4.52 8.93 13.89
N LEU A 177 4.33 10.25 14.03
CA LEU A 177 5.42 11.19 14.29
C LEU A 177 6.09 10.90 15.65
N LYS A 178 5.31 10.62 16.68
CA LYS A 178 5.82 10.27 18.01
C LYS A 178 6.71 9.01 17.97
N SER A 179 6.25 7.95 17.28
CA SER A 179 7.00 6.69 17.14
C SER A 179 8.25 6.88 16.30
N TYR A 180 8.13 7.55 15.15
CA TYR A 180 9.25 7.78 14.24
C TYR A 180 10.37 8.61 14.88
N LEU A 181 10.04 9.71 15.57
CA LEU A 181 11.03 10.55 16.25
C LEU A 181 11.72 9.81 17.40
N LYS A 182 11.07 8.82 18.01
CA LYS A 182 11.63 8.04 19.11
C LYS A 182 12.54 6.89 18.61
N THR A 183 12.19 6.22 17.53
CA THR A 183 12.82 4.93 17.14
C THR A 183 13.30 4.88 15.68
N GLY A 184 12.92 5.84 14.85
CA GLY A 184 13.11 5.79 13.38
C GLY A 184 12.16 4.82 12.67
N SER A 185 11.19 4.22 13.38
CA SER A 185 10.22 3.26 12.82
C SER A 185 8.81 3.53 13.34
N ALA A 186 7.82 3.55 12.44
CA ALA A 186 6.44 3.88 12.75
C ALA A 186 5.38 3.14 11.90
N ILE A 187 5.78 2.27 10.97
CA ILE A 187 4.83 1.57 10.07
C ILE A 187 3.76 0.81 10.86
N THR A 188 4.10 0.23 12.00
CA THR A 188 3.19 -0.48 12.90
C THR A 188 3.05 0.24 14.25
N CYS A 189 2.97 1.56 14.24
CA CYS A 189 2.92 2.37 15.45
C CYS A 189 1.60 2.24 16.20
N GLY A 190 1.65 2.45 17.52
CA GLY A 190 0.50 2.56 18.40
C GLY A 190 -0.44 1.34 18.36
N LYS A 191 -1.73 1.60 18.33
CA LYS A 191 -2.76 0.55 18.19
C LYS A 191 -2.82 0.09 16.74
N PHE A 192 -2.10 -0.98 16.44
CA PHE A 192 -1.97 -1.59 15.13
C PHE A 192 -3.06 -2.63 14.85
N ALA A 193 -3.54 -2.68 13.60
CA ALA A 193 -4.40 -3.76 13.10
C ALA A 193 -4.08 -4.07 11.63
N THR A 194 -4.55 -5.24 11.17
CA THR A 194 -4.61 -5.59 9.77
C THR A 194 -6.03 -5.47 9.22
N TYR A 195 -6.17 -5.30 7.91
CA TYR A 195 -7.44 -5.35 7.22
C TYR A 195 -7.38 -6.35 6.07
N PRO A 196 -8.16 -7.44 6.13
CA PRO A 196 -8.15 -8.46 5.09
C PRO A 196 -8.78 -7.95 3.80
N ILE A 197 -8.09 -8.16 2.68
CA ILE A 197 -8.52 -7.80 1.33
C ILE A 197 -8.60 -9.02 0.42
N SER A 198 -9.28 -8.86 -0.72
CA SER A 198 -9.38 -9.89 -1.75
C SER A 198 -8.00 -10.28 -2.32
N TYR A 199 -7.90 -11.49 -2.87
CA TYR A 199 -6.64 -11.97 -3.47
C TYR A 199 -6.18 -11.04 -4.60
N GLN A 200 -7.09 -10.65 -5.50
CA GLN A 200 -6.78 -9.77 -6.62
C GLN A 200 -6.26 -8.40 -6.15
N ALA A 201 -6.93 -7.82 -5.14
CA ALA A 201 -6.51 -6.53 -4.57
C ALA A 201 -5.15 -6.62 -3.87
N SER A 202 -4.74 -7.81 -3.41
CA SER A 202 -3.45 -8.02 -2.75
C SER A 202 -2.25 -8.08 -3.71
N LEU A 203 -2.50 -8.18 -5.03
CA LEU A 203 -1.45 -8.31 -6.04
C LEU A 203 -0.76 -6.98 -6.32
N ALA A 204 0.57 -7.04 -6.41
CA ALA A 204 1.42 -5.87 -6.70
C ALA A 204 2.50 -6.25 -7.72
N ILE A 205 2.76 -5.36 -8.67
CA ILE A 205 3.81 -5.51 -9.69
C ILE A 205 5.18 -5.29 -9.06
N LYS A 206 5.92 -6.36 -8.77
CA LYS A 206 7.29 -6.29 -8.23
C LYS A 206 8.33 -6.53 -9.33
N ASP A 207 8.02 -7.41 -10.28
CA ASP A 207 8.87 -7.82 -11.40
C ASP A 207 8.07 -8.05 -12.69
N ALA A 208 8.72 -8.58 -13.74
CA ALA A 208 8.10 -8.84 -15.03
C ALA A 208 7.04 -9.96 -14.98
N THR A 209 7.21 -10.94 -14.09
CA THR A 209 6.24 -12.04 -13.93
C THR A 209 4.93 -11.51 -13.36
N ASP A 210 5.01 -10.71 -12.29
CA ASP A 210 3.84 -10.06 -11.69
C ASP A 210 3.13 -9.17 -12.74
N TYR A 211 3.91 -8.38 -13.50
CA TYR A 211 3.35 -7.50 -14.52
C TYR A 211 2.57 -8.29 -15.57
N ASN A 212 3.15 -9.36 -16.12
CA ASN A 212 2.48 -10.18 -17.12
C ASN A 212 1.22 -10.85 -16.58
N LEU A 213 1.27 -11.39 -15.37
CA LEU A 213 0.11 -12.01 -14.72
C LEU A 213 -1.03 -11.00 -14.53
N ILE A 214 -0.72 -9.86 -13.91
CA ILE A 214 -1.72 -8.81 -13.65
C ILE A 214 -2.27 -8.25 -14.96
N LYS A 215 -1.41 -8.07 -15.98
CA LYS A 215 -1.85 -7.63 -17.32
C LYS A 215 -2.85 -8.59 -17.93
N ILE A 216 -2.59 -9.90 -17.92
CA ILE A 216 -3.52 -10.93 -18.42
C ILE A 216 -4.85 -10.86 -17.65
N MET A 217 -4.81 -10.80 -16.31
CA MET A 217 -6.01 -10.72 -15.47
C MET A 217 -6.86 -9.48 -15.75
N MET A 218 -6.25 -8.37 -16.13
CA MET A 218 -6.96 -7.12 -16.40
C MET A 218 -7.42 -6.99 -17.85
N GLU A 219 -6.75 -7.63 -18.80
CA GLU A 219 -7.06 -7.54 -20.25
C GLU A 219 -8.04 -8.63 -20.73
N GLY A 220 -8.07 -9.79 -20.05
CA GLY A 220 -9.03 -10.89 -20.28
C GLY A 220 -10.35 -10.59 -19.64
#